data_1f4753c647d2036acb1a1c154b7eb5ca
#
_entry.id   1f4753c647d2036acb1a1c154b7eb5ca
#
_cell.length_a   1.000
_cell.length_b   1.000
_cell.length_c   1.000
_cell.angle_alpha   90.00
_cell.angle_beta   90.00
_cell.angle_gamma   90.00
#
_symmetry.space_group_name_H-M   'P 1'
#
loop_
_entity.id
_entity.type
_entity.pdbx_description
1 polymer ?
#
loop_
_entity_poly.entity_id
_entity_poly.type
_entity_poly.pdbx_seq_one_letter_code
_entity_poly.pdbx_strand_id
1 'polypeptide(L)'
;NIPVSEIEEAKRTLAPEVFEREYEAKILSNTGLVVSCFSMENVDSSIEDDERLPLYVGMDFNNDPLTAILANIIKVNGRAVELRVFGELNLKSATTWDMPEVLIEKYGGDCWSDDDAATRRRIIACPDPTGKRKQTSGVGVSDHQILRKAGITVYAPEAPYNTADGIRAVNAALRTADGEVHTKINPGCRELIKSFRTLGYAEG
;
A
#
# COMPACT_ATOMS: atom_id res chain seq x y z
N ASN A 1 30.31 3.64 19.94
CA ASN A 1 30.43 4.15 18.56
C ASN A 1 29.59 3.22 17.64
N ILE A 2 28.67 3.78 16.90
CA ILE A 2 27.88 3.06 15.91
C ILE A 2 28.77 2.82 14.67
N PRO A 3 28.81 1.60 14.11
CA PRO A 3 29.58 1.34 12.89
C PRO A 3 29.08 2.18 11.71
N VAL A 4 30.00 2.63 10.85
CA VAL A 4 29.64 3.44 9.66
C VAL A 4 28.68 2.68 8.74
N SER A 5 28.84 1.36 8.58
CA SER A 5 27.95 0.53 7.78
C SER A 5 26.52 0.51 8.31
N GLU A 6 26.32 0.57 9.62
CA GLU A 6 24.99 0.64 10.24
C GLU A 6 24.33 2.00 9.98
N ILE A 7 25.11 3.09 10.03
CA ILE A 7 24.63 4.44 9.72
C ILE A 7 24.19 4.53 8.24
N GLU A 8 24.99 3.97 7.32
CA GLU A 8 24.64 3.95 5.89
C GLU A 8 23.40 3.08 5.59
N GLU A 9 23.27 1.94 6.27
CA GLU A 9 22.07 1.10 6.14
C GLU A 9 20.84 1.82 6.68
N ALA A 10 20.96 2.49 7.83
CA ALA A 10 19.89 3.29 8.41
C ALA A 10 19.44 4.42 7.47
N LYS A 11 20.37 5.12 6.80
CA LYS A 11 20.04 6.15 5.82
C LYS A 11 19.25 5.61 4.63
N ARG A 12 19.55 4.39 4.17
CA ARG A 12 18.87 3.75 3.04
C ARG A 12 17.48 3.19 3.37
N THR A 13 17.20 2.95 4.64
CA THR A 13 15.99 2.22 5.06
C THR A 13 15.02 3.07 5.87
N LEU A 14 15.48 4.15 6.48
CA LEU A 14 14.66 5.00 7.31
C LEU A 14 14.23 6.27 6.58
N ALA A 15 13.05 6.78 6.94
CA ALA A 15 12.63 8.12 6.55
C ALA A 15 13.56 9.18 7.18
N PRO A 16 13.74 10.35 6.53
CA PRO A 16 14.63 11.41 7.01
C PRO A 16 14.41 11.78 8.47
N GLU A 17 13.15 12.02 8.85
CA GLU A 17 12.79 12.42 10.22
C GLU A 17 13.14 11.35 11.27
N VAL A 18 12.97 10.06 10.91
CA VAL A 18 13.31 8.95 11.79
C VAL A 18 14.83 8.87 11.97
N PHE A 19 15.59 8.99 10.86
CA PHE A 19 17.05 8.98 10.88
C PHE A 19 17.60 10.15 11.71
N GLU A 20 17.13 11.37 11.47
CA GLU A 20 17.55 12.57 12.20
C GLU A 20 17.28 12.46 13.70
N ARG A 21 16.14 11.90 14.09
CA ARG A 21 15.80 11.71 15.51
C ARG A 21 16.66 10.63 16.17
N GLU A 22 16.80 9.47 15.55
CA GLU A 22 17.42 8.27 16.17
C GLU A 22 18.96 8.34 16.11
N TYR A 23 19.53 8.90 15.04
CA TYR A 23 20.98 8.91 14.79
C TYR A 23 21.63 10.28 14.98
N GLU A 24 20.91 11.37 14.76
CA GLU A 24 21.43 12.74 14.90
C GLU A 24 20.91 13.46 16.15
N ALA A 25 20.04 12.82 16.93
CA ALA A 25 19.41 13.36 18.15
C ALA A 25 18.75 14.74 17.94
N LYS A 26 18.24 15.02 16.72
CA LYS A 26 17.55 16.26 16.43
C LYS A 26 16.14 16.25 17.03
N ILE A 27 15.76 17.36 17.64
CA ILE A 27 14.38 17.64 18.02
C ILE A 27 13.68 18.18 16.79
N LEU A 28 12.83 17.35 16.17
CA LEU A 28 12.08 17.72 14.97
C LEU A 28 10.81 18.46 15.37
N SER A 29 10.55 19.59 14.72
CA SER A 29 9.24 20.21 14.75
C SER A 29 8.29 19.34 13.89
N ASN A 30 7.24 18.84 14.49
CA ASN A 30 6.21 18.11 13.76
C ASN A 30 5.65 19.01 12.64
N THR A 31 5.77 18.59 11.39
CA THR A 31 5.24 19.35 10.24
C THR A 31 3.70 19.38 10.21
N GLY A 32 3.06 18.68 11.14
CA GLY A 32 1.60 18.51 11.19
C GLY A 32 1.07 17.47 10.20
N LEU A 33 1.85 17.04 9.20
CA LEU A 33 1.42 16.03 8.24
C LEU A 33 1.84 14.62 8.69
N VAL A 34 0.90 13.67 8.55
CA VAL A 34 1.16 12.24 8.81
C VAL A 34 2.09 11.65 7.76
N VAL A 35 1.91 12.05 6.49
CA VAL A 35 2.72 11.60 5.35
C VAL A 35 3.66 12.75 4.95
N SER A 36 4.67 12.98 5.79
CA SER A 36 5.59 14.11 5.67
C SER A 36 6.61 13.99 4.55
N CYS A 37 6.93 12.76 4.13
CA CYS A 37 7.94 12.49 3.09
C CYS A 37 7.39 12.51 1.66
N PHE A 38 6.08 12.71 1.48
CA PHE A 38 5.50 12.83 0.14
C PHE A 38 5.91 14.14 -0.54
N SER A 39 6.35 14.05 -1.78
CA SER A 39 6.67 15.21 -2.63
C SER A 39 6.24 14.95 -4.08
N MET A 40 6.34 15.97 -4.94
CA MET A 40 6.06 15.79 -6.38
C MET A 40 7.06 14.88 -7.09
N GLU A 41 8.19 14.56 -6.48
CA GLU A 41 9.13 13.55 -7.00
C GLU A 41 8.56 12.13 -6.94
N ASN A 42 7.55 11.90 -6.09
CA ASN A 42 6.81 10.64 -6.05
C ASN A 42 5.79 10.54 -7.19
N VAL A 43 5.44 11.64 -7.88
CA VAL A 43 4.42 11.63 -8.94
C VAL A 43 5.09 11.46 -10.29
N ASP A 44 4.67 10.41 -11.02
CA ASP A 44 5.25 10.07 -12.31
C ASP A 44 4.16 9.57 -13.27
N SER A 45 3.96 10.31 -14.38
CA SER A 45 2.95 9.99 -15.40
C SER A 45 3.29 8.76 -16.26
N SER A 46 4.51 8.26 -16.19
CA SER A 46 4.92 7.04 -16.88
C SER A 46 4.52 5.75 -16.16
N ILE A 47 4.00 5.87 -14.93
CA ILE A 47 3.57 4.72 -14.14
C ILE A 47 2.23 4.21 -14.67
N GLU A 48 2.27 3.02 -15.25
CA GLU A 48 1.11 2.29 -15.76
C GLU A 48 1.11 0.87 -15.19
N ASP A 49 0.01 0.17 -15.37
CA ASP A 49 -0.08 -1.25 -14.99
C ASP A 49 0.85 -2.11 -15.87
N ASP A 50 1.69 -2.91 -15.25
CA ASP A 50 2.43 -3.96 -15.94
C ASP A 50 1.76 -5.31 -15.64
N GLU A 51 0.95 -5.79 -16.57
CA GLU A 51 0.18 -7.03 -16.45
C GLU A 51 1.06 -8.28 -16.28
N ARG A 52 2.35 -8.19 -16.62
CA ARG A 52 3.35 -9.29 -16.41
C ARG A 52 3.72 -9.43 -14.94
N LEU A 53 3.42 -8.43 -14.12
CA LEU A 53 3.70 -8.43 -12.70
C LEU A 53 2.44 -8.76 -11.88
N PRO A 54 2.59 -9.31 -10.68
CA PRO A 54 1.47 -9.43 -9.75
C PRO A 54 0.83 -8.07 -9.49
N LEU A 55 -0.50 -8.05 -9.43
CA LEU A 55 -1.26 -6.92 -8.94
C LEU A 55 -1.28 -6.95 -7.40
N TYR A 56 -0.78 -5.91 -6.77
CA TYR A 56 -0.94 -5.68 -5.35
C TYR A 56 -2.07 -4.69 -5.10
N VAL A 57 -2.96 -5.03 -4.18
CA VAL A 57 -4.16 -4.23 -3.86
C VAL A 57 -4.16 -3.90 -2.37
N GLY A 58 -3.81 -2.67 -2.03
CA GLY A 58 -4.04 -2.14 -0.69
C GLY A 58 -5.51 -1.74 -0.56
N MET A 59 -6.24 -2.26 0.43
CA MET A 59 -7.68 -1.98 0.54
C MET A 59 -8.14 -1.81 1.97
N ASP A 60 -9.16 -0.97 2.12
CA ASP A 60 -9.90 -0.76 3.37
C ASP A 60 -11.35 -1.18 3.18
N PHE A 61 -11.89 -1.89 4.17
CA PHE A 61 -13.26 -2.42 4.18
C PHE A 61 -14.30 -1.40 4.70
N ASN A 62 -14.09 -0.11 4.47
CA ASN A 62 -15.11 0.89 4.76
C ASN A 62 -16.37 0.64 3.90
N ASN A 63 -17.54 0.90 4.46
CA ASN A 63 -18.79 0.58 3.78
C ASN A 63 -19.13 1.53 2.63
N ASP A 64 -18.71 2.80 2.69
CA ASP A 64 -18.98 3.76 1.62
C ASP A 64 -18.06 4.99 1.73
N PRO A 65 -17.13 5.17 0.80
CA PRO A 65 -16.82 4.27 -0.31
C PRO A 65 -15.89 3.11 0.11
N LEU A 66 -16.01 1.97 -0.56
CA LEU A 66 -15.02 0.91 -0.51
C LEU A 66 -13.83 1.32 -1.38
N THR A 67 -12.64 1.43 -0.78
CA THR A 67 -11.47 1.98 -1.46
C THR A 67 -10.36 0.96 -1.62
N ALA A 68 -9.64 1.06 -2.74
CA ALA A 68 -8.44 0.28 -2.97
C ALA A 68 -7.39 1.08 -3.76
N ILE A 69 -6.13 0.75 -3.53
CA ILE A 69 -4.96 1.27 -4.24
C ILE A 69 -4.35 0.10 -5.02
N LEU A 70 -4.05 0.33 -6.29
CA LEU A 70 -3.53 -0.66 -7.21
C LEU A 70 -2.08 -0.38 -7.53
N ALA A 71 -1.23 -1.39 -7.36
CA ALA A 71 0.20 -1.23 -7.53
C ALA A 71 0.89 -2.48 -8.10
N ASN A 72 2.03 -2.25 -8.76
CA ASN A 72 3.04 -3.26 -9.02
C ASN A 72 4.23 -3.06 -8.08
N ILE A 73 4.92 -4.13 -7.74
CA ILE A 73 6.17 -4.09 -6.98
C ILE A 73 7.30 -4.57 -7.89
N ILE A 74 8.26 -3.69 -8.14
CA ILE A 74 9.49 -4.03 -8.86
C ILE A 74 10.45 -4.68 -7.88
N LYS A 75 10.98 -5.84 -8.26
CA LYS A 75 11.94 -6.59 -7.46
C LYS A 75 13.24 -6.80 -8.22
N VAL A 76 14.35 -6.58 -7.54
CA VAL A 76 15.70 -6.93 -8.04
C VAL A 76 16.30 -7.96 -7.09
N ASN A 77 16.74 -9.09 -7.63
CA ASN A 77 17.25 -10.22 -6.84
C ASN A 77 16.30 -10.66 -5.70
N GLY A 78 14.98 -10.62 -5.96
CA GLY A 78 13.93 -11.00 -5.00
C GLY A 78 13.60 -9.94 -3.94
N ARG A 79 14.32 -8.82 -3.88
CA ARG A 79 14.04 -7.70 -2.97
C ARG A 79 13.18 -6.67 -3.68
N ALA A 80 12.15 -6.16 -3.00
CA ALA A 80 11.38 -5.02 -3.48
C ALA A 80 12.27 -3.77 -3.51
N VAL A 81 12.31 -3.10 -4.66
CA VAL A 81 13.11 -1.88 -4.86
C VAL A 81 12.25 -0.68 -5.19
N GLU A 82 11.07 -0.89 -5.76
CA GLU A 82 10.16 0.20 -6.11
C GLU A 82 8.71 -0.27 -6.04
N LEU A 83 7.83 0.57 -5.48
CA LEU A 83 6.38 0.44 -5.49
C LEU A 83 5.82 1.41 -6.54
N ARG A 84 5.11 0.90 -7.52
CA ARG A 84 4.46 1.66 -8.60
C ARG A 84 2.96 1.66 -8.41
N VAL A 85 2.42 2.74 -7.88
CA VAL A 85 0.98 2.91 -7.71
C VAL A 85 0.41 3.50 -9.01
N PHE A 86 -0.32 2.68 -9.76
CA PHE A 86 -0.84 3.08 -11.07
C PHE A 86 -2.33 3.42 -11.05
N GLY A 87 -3.05 3.04 -10.00
CA GLY A 87 -4.49 3.27 -9.94
C GLY A 87 -5.06 3.30 -8.54
N GLU A 88 -6.26 3.82 -8.44
CA GLU A 88 -7.09 3.80 -7.25
C GLU A 88 -8.54 3.44 -7.62
N LEU A 89 -9.20 2.71 -6.75
CA LEU A 89 -10.63 2.40 -6.86
C LEU A 89 -11.38 3.06 -5.72
N ASN A 90 -12.53 3.60 -6.05
CA ASN A 90 -13.42 4.25 -5.11
C ASN A 90 -14.85 3.84 -5.46
N LEU A 91 -15.31 2.75 -4.84
CA LEU A 91 -16.59 2.13 -5.15
C LEU A 91 -17.64 2.63 -4.15
N LYS A 92 -18.57 3.45 -4.65
CA LYS A 92 -19.69 3.95 -3.84
C LYS A 92 -20.79 2.91 -3.76
N SER A 93 -21.42 2.80 -2.58
CA SER A 93 -22.52 1.86 -2.33
C SER A 93 -22.16 0.41 -2.67
N ALA A 94 -20.87 0.06 -2.56
CA ALA A 94 -20.35 -1.26 -2.84
C ALA A 94 -20.12 -2.05 -1.56
N THR A 95 -20.10 -3.35 -1.70
CA THR A 95 -19.80 -4.31 -0.64
C THR A 95 -18.49 -5.02 -0.91
N THR A 96 -17.99 -5.75 0.06
CA THR A 96 -16.77 -6.57 -0.13
C THR A 96 -16.94 -7.61 -1.26
N TRP A 97 -18.14 -8.00 -1.61
CA TRP A 97 -18.42 -8.92 -2.72
C TRP A 97 -18.15 -8.30 -4.09
N ASP A 98 -18.37 -7.00 -4.24
CA ASP A 98 -18.21 -6.29 -5.50
C ASP A 98 -16.73 -6.06 -5.85
N MET A 99 -15.84 -5.94 -4.85
CA MET A 99 -14.43 -5.65 -5.08
C MET A 99 -13.71 -6.76 -5.88
N PRO A 100 -13.84 -8.06 -5.55
CA PRO A 100 -13.26 -9.12 -6.36
C PRO A 100 -13.72 -9.11 -7.81
N GLU A 101 -15.01 -8.86 -8.05
CA GLU A 101 -15.56 -8.80 -9.41
C GLU A 101 -14.88 -7.71 -10.23
N VAL A 102 -14.81 -6.49 -9.68
CA VAL A 102 -14.13 -5.36 -10.34
C VAL A 102 -12.64 -5.63 -10.57
N LEU A 103 -11.95 -6.24 -9.60
CA LEU A 103 -10.52 -6.55 -9.72
C LEU A 103 -10.26 -7.62 -10.79
N ILE A 104 -11.07 -8.65 -10.83
CA ILE A 104 -10.93 -9.75 -11.78
C ILE A 104 -11.28 -9.29 -13.18
N GLU A 105 -12.41 -8.59 -13.36
CA GLU A 105 -12.86 -8.11 -14.66
C GLU A 105 -11.86 -7.16 -15.31
N LYS A 106 -11.29 -6.24 -14.53
CA LYS A 106 -10.38 -5.21 -15.07
C LYS A 106 -8.91 -5.62 -15.12
N TYR A 107 -8.46 -6.49 -14.21
CA TYR A 107 -7.04 -6.75 -13.99
C TYR A 107 -6.68 -8.23 -13.92
N GLY A 108 -7.66 -9.13 -13.98
CA GLY A 108 -7.44 -10.58 -13.90
C GLY A 108 -6.80 -11.18 -15.14
N GLY A 109 -6.92 -10.49 -16.28
CA GLY A 109 -6.49 -10.97 -17.58
C GLY A 109 -7.46 -12.01 -18.18
N ASP A 110 -7.24 -12.35 -19.44
CA ASP A 110 -8.12 -13.23 -20.22
C ASP A 110 -8.19 -14.67 -19.66
N CYS A 111 -7.17 -15.08 -18.93
CA CYS A 111 -7.05 -16.44 -18.38
C CYS A 111 -7.65 -16.61 -16.99
N TRP A 112 -8.35 -15.61 -16.43
CA TRP A 112 -8.89 -15.73 -15.07
C TRP A 112 -9.93 -16.86 -14.93
N SER A 113 -10.67 -17.14 -15.98
CA SER A 113 -11.70 -18.20 -16.03
C SER A 113 -11.12 -19.61 -16.24
N ASP A 114 -9.85 -19.73 -16.65
CA ASP A 114 -9.24 -21.02 -16.90
C ASP A 114 -8.90 -21.73 -15.60
N ASP A 115 -9.06 -23.05 -15.56
CA ASP A 115 -8.73 -23.88 -14.39
C ASP A 115 -7.24 -23.95 -14.08
N ASP A 116 -6.38 -23.46 -14.98
CA ASP A 116 -4.93 -23.41 -14.77
C ASP A 116 -4.52 -22.15 -13.99
N ALA A 117 -4.45 -22.29 -12.67
CA ALA A 117 -3.99 -21.23 -11.78
C ALA A 117 -2.56 -20.73 -12.06
N ALA A 118 -1.77 -21.47 -12.83
CA ALA A 118 -0.38 -21.08 -13.17
C ALA A 118 -0.33 -20.00 -14.26
N THR A 119 -1.35 -19.89 -15.09
CA THR A 119 -1.43 -18.92 -16.19
C THR A 119 -2.10 -17.62 -15.80
N ARG A 120 -2.81 -17.60 -14.66
CA ARG A 120 -3.52 -16.42 -14.17
C ARG A 120 -2.56 -15.37 -13.63
N ARG A 121 -2.84 -14.10 -13.91
CA ARG A 121 -2.19 -13.01 -13.18
C ARG A 121 -2.49 -13.12 -11.69
N ARG A 122 -1.47 -13.09 -10.85
CA ARG A 122 -1.67 -13.13 -9.40
C ARG A 122 -2.18 -11.79 -8.89
N ILE A 123 -3.36 -11.81 -8.25
CA ILE A 123 -3.88 -10.67 -7.49
C ILE A 123 -3.62 -10.93 -6.00
N ILE A 124 -2.93 -10.00 -5.35
CA ILE A 124 -2.52 -10.08 -3.96
C ILE A 124 -3.15 -8.91 -3.21
N ALA A 125 -4.20 -9.18 -2.46
CA ALA A 125 -4.83 -8.19 -1.60
C ALA A 125 -4.07 -8.06 -0.28
N CYS A 126 -3.80 -6.82 0.10
CA CYS A 126 -3.20 -6.41 1.38
C CYS A 126 -4.22 -5.59 2.18
N PRO A 127 -5.27 -6.24 2.69
CA PRO A 127 -6.33 -5.56 3.42
C PRO A 127 -5.95 -5.29 4.87
N ASP A 128 -6.74 -4.43 5.52
CA ASP A 128 -6.70 -4.25 6.97
C ASP A 128 -6.95 -5.58 7.71
N PRO A 129 -6.18 -5.90 8.76
CA PRO A 129 -6.34 -7.13 9.55
C PRO A 129 -7.72 -7.30 10.18
N THR A 130 -8.47 -6.23 10.41
CA THR A 130 -9.82 -6.28 11.01
C THR A 130 -10.84 -7.02 10.14
N GLY A 131 -10.64 -7.06 8.82
CA GLY A 131 -11.45 -7.84 7.88
C GLY A 131 -11.45 -9.36 8.11
N LYS A 132 -10.64 -9.88 9.07
CA LYS A 132 -10.72 -11.27 9.54
C LYS A 132 -11.97 -11.56 10.35
N ARG A 133 -12.59 -10.55 10.98
CA ARG A 133 -13.75 -10.72 11.84
C ARG A 133 -14.98 -11.04 11.01
N LYS A 134 -15.82 -11.96 11.48
CA LYS A 134 -17.12 -12.19 10.89
C LYS A 134 -18.01 -10.98 11.16
N GLN A 135 -18.58 -10.40 10.12
CA GLN A 135 -19.57 -9.35 10.31
C GLN A 135 -20.83 -9.94 10.91
N THR A 136 -21.38 -9.31 11.95
CA THR A 136 -22.60 -9.76 12.64
C THR A 136 -23.86 -9.60 11.80
N SER A 137 -23.81 -8.82 10.71
CA SER A 137 -24.96 -8.53 9.81
C SER A 137 -24.95 -9.30 8.48
N GLY A 138 -23.99 -10.17 8.26
CA GLY A 138 -23.83 -10.91 7.00
C GLY A 138 -23.70 -12.41 7.22
N VAL A 139 -23.79 -13.19 6.16
CA VAL A 139 -23.83 -14.64 6.00
C VAL A 139 -22.69 -15.45 6.70
N GLY A 140 -22.09 -14.92 7.76
CA GLY A 140 -21.07 -15.61 8.56
C GLY A 140 -19.69 -15.77 7.89
N VAL A 141 -19.45 -15.05 6.78
CA VAL A 141 -18.20 -15.07 6.03
C VAL A 141 -17.43 -13.77 6.29
N SER A 142 -16.13 -13.85 6.55
CA SER A 142 -15.30 -12.65 6.71
C SER A 142 -14.88 -12.04 5.36
N ASP A 143 -14.55 -10.75 5.34
CA ASP A 143 -14.10 -10.07 4.12
C ASP A 143 -12.87 -10.77 3.50
N HIS A 144 -11.92 -11.21 4.32
CA HIS A 144 -10.79 -12.01 3.85
C HIS A 144 -11.19 -13.35 3.22
N GLN A 145 -12.27 -13.98 3.70
CA GLN A 145 -12.77 -15.22 3.10
C GLN A 145 -13.45 -14.97 1.76
N ILE A 146 -14.11 -13.82 1.59
CA ILE A 146 -14.71 -13.41 0.31
C ILE A 146 -13.63 -13.31 -0.75
N LEU A 147 -12.55 -12.56 -0.48
CA LEU A 147 -11.42 -12.41 -1.38
C LEU A 147 -10.79 -13.75 -1.77
N ARG A 148 -10.54 -14.62 -0.76
CA ARG A 148 -9.94 -15.94 -1.01
C ARG A 148 -10.85 -16.85 -1.86
N LYS A 149 -12.17 -16.81 -1.65
CA LYS A 149 -13.12 -17.57 -2.46
C LYS A 149 -13.14 -17.14 -3.93
N ALA A 150 -12.84 -15.87 -4.21
CA ALA A 150 -12.68 -15.36 -5.56
C ALA A 150 -11.32 -15.69 -6.20
N GLY A 151 -10.44 -16.43 -5.50
CA GLY A 151 -9.11 -16.79 -6.01
C GLY A 151 -8.02 -15.73 -5.75
N ILE A 152 -8.34 -14.67 -5.00
CA ILE A 152 -7.39 -13.60 -4.64
C ILE A 152 -6.53 -14.05 -3.45
N THR A 153 -5.22 -13.90 -3.56
CA THR A 153 -4.30 -14.14 -2.45
C THR A 153 -4.44 -13.03 -1.41
N VAL A 154 -4.73 -13.36 -0.16
CA VAL A 154 -4.83 -12.37 0.92
C VAL A 154 -3.58 -12.41 1.76
N TYR A 155 -2.83 -11.32 1.75
CA TYR A 155 -1.67 -11.07 2.59
C TYR A 155 -2.02 -10.03 3.66
N ALA A 156 -2.34 -10.49 4.85
CA ALA A 156 -2.65 -9.65 6.00
C ALA A 156 -1.92 -10.19 7.25
N PRO A 157 -1.40 -9.31 8.11
CA PRO A 157 -0.74 -9.74 9.34
C PRO A 157 -1.72 -10.45 10.27
N GLU A 158 -1.19 -11.23 11.21
CA GLU A 158 -2.02 -11.91 12.21
C GLU A 158 -2.65 -10.94 13.20
N ALA A 159 -1.95 -9.87 13.54
CA ALA A 159 -2.40 -8.80 14.42
C ALA A 159 -2.34 -7.44 13.69
N PRO A 160 -3.15 -6.46 14.11
CA PRO A 160 -3.04 -5.09 13.61
C PRO A 160 -1.64 -4.53 13.83
N TYR A 161 -1.15 -3.78 12.85
CA TYR A 161 0.10 -3.02 13.01
C TYR A 161 -0.09 -1.90 14.04
N ASN A 162 1.00 -1.53 14.70
CA ASN A 162 1.07 -0.25 15.36
C ASN A 162 0.95 0.85 14.30
N THR A 163 0.02 1.76 14.46
CA THR A 163 -0.22 2.86 13.51
C THR A 163 1.05 3.68 13.25
N ALA A 164 1.84 3.94 14.29
CA ALA A 164 3.08 4.69 14.15
C ALA A 164 4.11 3.95 13.27
N ASP A 165 4.20 2.62 13.37
CA ASP A 165 5.11 1.82 12.54
C ASP A 165 4.64 1.79 11.08
N GLY A 166 3.32 1.74 10.84
CA GLY A 166 2.75 1.87 9.50
C GLY A 166 3.07 3.23 8.86
N ILE A 167 2.91 4.32 9.62
CA ILE A 167 3.25 5.67 9.15
C ILE A 167 4.75 5.77 8.82
N ARG A 168 5.62 5.24 9.69
CA ARG A 168 7.08 5.23 9.43
C ARG A 168 7.44 4.46 8.16
N ALA A 169 6.81 3.29 7.95
CA ALA A 169 7.04 2.48 6.76
C ALA A 169 6.61 3.20 5.48
N VAL A 170 5.44 3.86 5.48
CA VAL A 170 4.96 4.66 4.34
C VAL A 170 5.92 5.82 4.05
N ASN A 171 6.32 6.59 5.06
CA ASN A 171 7.26 7.69 4.87
C ASN A 171 8.62 7.21 4.36
N ALA A 172 9.15 6.11 4.87
CA ALA A 172 10.41 5.53 4.38
C ALA A 172 10.30 5.03 2.93
N ALA A 173 9.16 4.46 2.53
CA ALA A 173 8.92 4.05 1.15
C ALA A 173 8.78 5.25 0.19
N LEU A 174 8.26 6.38 0.66
CA LEU A 174 8.16 7.62 -0.13
C LEU A 174 9.51 8.27 -0.33
N ARG A 175 10.30 8.37 0.75
CA ARG A 175 11.67 8.92 0.70
C ARG A 175 12.49 8.41 1.88
N THR A 176 13.68 7.94 1.60
CA THR A 176 14.68 7.54 2.62
C THR A 176 15.57 8.72 3.03
N ALA A 177 16.35 8.56 4.09
CA ALA A 177 17.21 9.61 4.62
C ALA A 177 18.39 9.97 3.68
N ASP A 178 18.79 9.06 2.79
CA ASP A 178 19.76 9.34 1.73
C ASP A 178 19.13 9.97 0.48
N GLY A 179 17.81 10.19 0.50
CA GLY A 179 17.07 10.89 -0.55
C GLY A 179 16.48 10.00 -1.63
N GLU A 180 16.65 8.67 -1.54
CA GLU A 180 16.07 7.74 -2.51
C GLU A 180 14.55 7.68 -2.43
N VAL A 181 13.90 7.59 -3.58
CA VAL A 181 12.45 7.53 -3.74
C VAL A 181 12.04 6.14 -4.22
N HIS A 182 11.43 5.37 -3.34
CA HIS A 182 11.04 3.98 -3.64
C HIS A 182 9.55 3.82 -4.02
N THR A 183 8.76 4.90 -3.97
CA THR A 183 7.35 4.87 -4.36
C THR A 183 7.08 5.90 -5.45
N LYS A 184 6.55 5.42 -6.58
CA LYS A 184 6.07 6.25 -7.69
C LYS A 184 4.57 6.09 -7.85
N ILE A 185 3.88 7.20 -8.12
CA ILE A 185 2.41 7.28 -8.13
C ILE A 185 1.97 7.95 -9.43
N ASN A 186 1.09 7.28 -10.17
CA ASN A 186 0.46 7.89 -11.33
C ASN A 186 -0.39 9.11 -10.91
N PRO A 187 -0.31 10.25 -11.61
CA PRO A 187 -1.09 11.45 -11.28
C PRO A 187 -2.61 11.24 -11.36
N GLY A 188 -3.08 10.15 -11.96
CA GLY A 188 -4.49 9.72 -11.95
C GLY A 188 -4.98 9.30 -10.56
N CYS A 189 -4.10 8.93 -9.62
CA CYS A 189 -4.42 8.59 -8.23
C CYS A 189 -4.66 9.87 -7.41
N ARG A 190 -5.71 10.61 -7.74
CA ARG A 190 -5.97 11.96 -7.23
C ARG A 190 -6.33 11.98 -5.75
N GLU A 191 -7.15 11.02 -5.30
CA GLU A 191 -7.58 10.96 -3.90
C GLU A 191 -6.43 10.52 -2.99
N LEU A 192 -5.60 9.58 -3.43
CA LEU A 192 -4.38 9.19 -2.71
C LEU A 192 -3.42 10.37 -2.57
N ILE A 193 -3.11 11.05 -3.69
CA ILE A 193 -2.22 12.22 -3.70
C ILE A 193 -2.76 13.32 -2.79
N LYS A 194 -4.07 13.61 -2.86
CA LYS A 194 -4.72 14.58 -2.01
C LYS A 194 -4.60 14.19 -0.54
N SER A 195 -4.88 12.92 -0.21
CA SER A 195 -4.77 12.42 1.17
C SER A 195 -3.35 12.56 1.72
N PHE A 196 -2.32 12.24 0.94
CA PHE A 196 -0.93 12.41 1.37
C PHE A 196 -0.55 13.87 1.63
N ARG A 197 -1.16 14.80 0.91
CA ARG A 197 -0.89 16.24 1.05
C ARG A 197 -1.67 16.92 2.18
N THR A 198 -2.74 16.30 2.67
CA THR A 198 -3.69 16.97 3.59
C THR A 198 -3.88 16.24 4.92
N LEU A 199 -3.49 14.95 5.01
CA LEU A 199 -3.67 14.18 6.23
C LEU A 199 -2.74 14.71 7.32
N GLY A 200 -3.33 15.41 8.30
CA GLY A 200 -2.64 15.93 9.48
C GLY A 200 -2.89 15.09 10.72
N TYR A 201 -2.04 15.26 11.72
CA TYR A 201 -2.34 14.78 13.07
C TYR A 201 -3.49 15.58 13.66
N ALA A 202 -4.38 14.92 14.40
CA ALA A 202 -5.40 15.63 15.17
C ALA A 202 -4.72 16.55 16.19
N GLU A 203 -5.20 17.79 16.29
CA GLU A 203 -4.80 18.67 17.37
C GLU A 203 -5.27 18.05 18.70
N GLY A 204 -4.33 17.79 19.61
CA GLY A 204 -4.57 17.20 20.93
C GLY A 204 -5.16 18.21 21.92
#